data_7c5489184c9aedc1fa10d9c53afed495
#
_entry.id   7c5489184c9aedc1fa10d9c53afed495
#
_cell.length_a   1.000
_cell.length_b   1.000
_cell.length_c   1.000
_cell.angle_alpha   90.00
_cell.angle_beta   90.00
_cell.angle_gamma   90.00
#
_symmetry.space_group_name_H-M   'P 1'
#
loop_
_entity.id
_entity.type
_entity.pdbx_description
1 polymer ?
#
loop_
_entity_poly.entity_id
_entity_poly.type
_entity_poly.pdbx_seq_one_letter_code
_entity_poly.pdbx_strand_id
1 'polypeptide(L)'
;MFCDIVAGTHPAHVVFSDDVAMGFLDARPVFKGHVLVVPLAHYVTLADLPEDLVGPLFTWVRRVSAAMPKALGAQGSFVGENNIVSQSVPHVHVHVVPRTKGDGLRGFFWPRTRYADEAEAEDYASRLREVLSA
;
A
#
# COMPACT_ATOMS: atom_id res chain seq x y z
N MET A 1 0.46 17.25 0.37
CA MET A 1 1.63 16.90 -0.48
C MET A 1 1.24 16.05 -1.69
N PHE A 2 0.56 14.91 -1.50
CA PHE A 2 0.16 14.07 -2.65
C PHE A 2 -0.88 14.75 -3.54
N CYS A 3 -1.76 15.56 -2.96
CA CYS A 3 -2.69 16.37 -3.74
C CYS A 3 -1.94 17.34 -4.68
N ASP A 4 -0.82 17.87 -4.24
CA ASP A 4 0.01 18.76 -5.08
C ASP A 4 0.69 18.00 -6.20
N ILE A 5 1.11 16.75 -5.95
CA ILE A 5 1.67 15.87 -6.97
C ILE A 5 0.60 15.55 -8.01
N VAL A 6 -0.60 15.18 -7.57
CA VAL A 6 -1.74 14.88 -8.45
C VAL A 6 -2.10 16.09 -9.30
N ALA A 7 -2.10 17.28 -8.69
CA ALA A 7 -2.39 18.54 -9.40
C ALA A 7 -1.26 19.02 -10.32
N GLY A 8 -0.07 18.39 -10.23
CA GLY A 8 1.09 18.80 -11.02
C GLY A 8 1.84 20.01 -10.49
N THR A 9 1.54 20.47 -9.28
CA THR A 9 2.17 21.63 -8.65
C THR A 9 3.41 21.26 -7.82
N HIS A 10 3.62 19.97 -7.58
CA HIS A 10 4.83 19.47 -6.92
C HIS A 10 5.46 18.39 -7.82
N PRO A 11 6.78 18.48 -8.10
CA PRO A 11 7.42 17.53 -9.00
C PRO A 11 7.45 16.11 -8.42
N ALA A 12 7.26 15.12 -9.29
CA ALA A 12 7.37 13.71 -8.96
C ALA A 12 7.69 12.92 -10.22
N HIS A 13 8.26 11.73 -10.05
CA HIS A 13 8.52 10.81 -11.16
C HIS A 13 7.31 9.89 -11.32
N VAL A 14 6.38 10.30 -12.16
CA VAL A 14 5.12 9.59 -12.39
C VAL A 14 5.37 8.37 -13.28
N VAL A 15 4.85 7.21 -12.85
CA VAL A 15 4.99 5.96 -13.61
C VAL A 15 3.69 5.59 -14.33
N PHE A 16 2.54 6.03 -13.84
CA PHE A 16 1.26 5.94 -14.54
C PHE A 16 0.29 6.98 -13.98
N SER A 17 -0.73 7.30 -14.76
CA SER A 17 -1.85 8.13 -14.33
C SER A 17 -3.06 7.83 -15.19
N ASP A 18 -4.24 7.72 -14.57
CA ASP A 18 -5.52 7.63 -15.26
C ASP A 18 -6.59 8.47 -14.57
N ASP A 19 -7.87 8.20 -14.83
CA ASP A 19 -8.98 8.99 -14.28
C ASP A 19 -9.16 8.83 -12.76
N VAL A 20 -8.62 7.77 -12.16
CA VAL A 20 -8.90 7.43 -10.76
C VAL A 20 -7.65 7.34 -9.90
N ALA A 21 -6.50 7.06 -10.47
CA ALA A 21 -5.28 6.78 -9.71
C ALA A 21 -4.03 7.31 -10.42
N MET A 22 -2.99 7.48 -9.62
CA MET A 22 -1.65 7.85 -10.08
C MET A 22 -0.62 7.03 -9.33
N GLY A 23 0.45 6.66 -10.01
CA GLY A 23 1.61 6.03 -9.39
C GLY A 23 2.85 6.86 -9.63
N PHE A 24 3.67 7.03 -8.62
CA PHE A 24 4.93 7.78 -8.70
C PHE A 24 5.97 7.18 -7.76
N LEU A 25 7.23 7.44 -8.05
CA LEU A 25 8.32 6.95 -7.21
C LEU A 25 8.30 7.63 -5.85
N ASP A 26 8.53 6.85 -4.79
CA ASP A 26 8.80 7.40 -3.48
C ASP A 26 10.13 8.15 -3.53
N ALA A 27 10.15 9.41 -3.09
CA ALA A 27 11.36 10.23 -3.06
C ALA A 27 12.40 9.71 -2.05
N ARG A 28 11.96 8.93 -1.07
CA ARG A 28 12.80 8.27 -0.07
C ARG A 28 12.54 6.77 -0.09
N PRO A 29 12.93 6.07 -1.16
CA PRO A 29 12.53 4.69 -1.36
C PRO A 29 13.17 3.75 -0.34
N VAL A 30 12.45 2.68 -0.01
CA VAL A 30 13.04 1.53 0.70
C VAL A 30 14.10 0.90 -0.20
N PHE A 31 13.73 0.68 -1.47
CA PHE A 31 14.65 0.28 -2.54
C PHE A 31 14.33 1.09 -3.78
N LYS A 32 15.32 1.27 -4.65
CA LYS A 32 15.13 2.01 -5.91
C LYS A 32 14.05 1.35 -6.76
N GLY A 33 13.06 2.14 -7.16
CA GLY A 33 11.88 1.62 -7.86
C GLY A 33 10.64 1.46 -6.98
N HIS A 34 10.73 1.81 -5.70
CA HIS A 34 9.60 1.85 -4.77
C HIS A 34 8.54 2.84 -5.28
N VAL A 35 7.35 2.33 -5.57
CA VAL A 35 6.23 3.12 -6.13
C VAL A 35 5.17 3.34 -5.05
N LEU A 36 4.59 4.54 -5.06
CA LEU A 36 3.38 4.86 -4.31
C LEU A 36 2.21 4.93 -5.28
N VAL A 37 1.16 4.19 -5.00
CA VAL A 37 -0.09 4.20 -5.78
C VAL A 37 -1.14 4.93 -4.96
N VAL A 38 -1.69 6.01 -5.51
CA VAL A 38 -2.63 6.88 -4.79
C VAL A 38 -3.91 7.08 -5.61
N PRO A 39 -5.08 7.23 -4.96
CA PRO A 39 -6.26 7.75 -5.65
C PRO A 39 -6.05 9.23 -5.97
N LEU A 40 -6.65 9.72 -7.05
CA LEU A 40 -6.57 11.14 -7.40
C LEU A 40 -7.32 12.00 -6.38
N ALA A 41 -8.50 11.54 -5.95
CA ALA A 41 -9.27 12.21 -4.92
C ALA A 41 -8.65 11.98 -3.54
N HIS A 42 -8.82 12.96 -2.66
CA HIS A 42 -8.24 12.91 -1.31
C HIS A 42 -9.08 12.04 -0.38
N TYR A 43 -8.52 10.92 0.06
CA TYR A 43 -9.05 10.08 1.12
C TYR A 43 -7.91 9.81 2.11
N VAL A 44 -8.18 9.91 3.40
CA VAL A 44 -7.12 9.79 4.42
C VAL A 44 -6.71 8.33 4.62
N THR A 45 -7.69 7.44 4.79
CA THR A 45 -7.42 6.02 5.06
C THR A 45 -8.13 5.12 4.06
N LEU A 46 -7.73 3.86 4.04
CA LEU A 46 -8.38 2.84 3.20
C LEU A 46 -9.88 2.73 3.52
N ALA A 47 -10.26 2.85 4.79
CA ALA A 47 -11.67 2.78 5.21
C ALA A 47 -12.51 3.92 4.63
N ASP A 48 -11.90 5.06 4.30
CA ASP A 48 -12.59 6.21 3.72
C ASP A 48 -12.76 6.09 2.21
N LEU A 49 -12.02 5.17 1.58
CA LEU A 49 -12.07 4.98 0.14
C LEU A 49 -13.42 4.37 -0.26
N PRO A 50 -14.16 4.98 -1.21
CA PRO A 50 -15.39 4.37 -1.70
C PRO A 50 -15.15 2.99 -2.29
N GLU A 51 -16.09 2.06 -2.06
CA GLU A 51 -15.94 0.68 -2.51
C GLU A 51 -15.73 0.56 -4.02
N ASP A 52 -16.37 1.43 -4.82
CA ASP A 52 -16.24 1.43 -6.27
C ASP A 52 -14.86 1.88 -6.76
N LEU A 53 -14.05 2.51 -5.91
CA LEU A 53 -12.68 2.89 -6.23
C LEU A 53 -11.64 1.85 -5.79
N VAL A 54 -12.00 0.91 -4.93
CA VAL A 54 -11.07 -0.11 -4.43
C VAL A 54 -10.53 -0.96 -5.58
N GLY A 55 -11.41 -1.49 -6.42
CA GLY A 55 -11.02 -2.29 -7.58
C GLY A 55 -10.10 -1.54 -8.54
N PRO A 56 -10.48 -0.35 -9.01
CA PRO A 56 -9.63 0.45 -9.91
C PRO A 56 -8.26 0.79 -9.31
N LEU A 57 -8.20 1.16 -8.02
CA LEU A 57 -6.93 1.46 -7.35
C LEU A 57 -6.04 0.22 -7.27
N PHE A 58 -6.57 -0.89 -6.78
CA PHE A 58 -5.81 -2.12 -6.58
C PHE A 58 -5.50 -2.87 -7.88
N THR A 59 -6.25 -2.63 -8.95
CA THR A 59 -5.86 -3.09 -10.29
C THR A 59 -4.52 -2.49 -10.69
N TRP A 60 -4.29 -1.22 -10.40
CA TRP A 60 -3.01 -0.58 -10.61
C TRP A 60 -1.92 -1.11 -9.69
N VAL A 61 -2.23 -1.34 -8.43
CA VAL A 61 -1.30 -1.96 -7.48
C VAL A 61 -0.82 -3.31 -8.04
N ARG A 62 -1.75 -4.14 -8.54
CA ARG A 62 -1.42 -5.42 -9.15
C ARG A 62 -0.51 -5.26 -10.38
N ARG A 63 -0.83 -4.31 -11.26
CA ARG A 63 -0.04 -4.05 -12.47
C ARG A 63 1.38 -3.59 -12.13
N VAL A 64 1.52 -2.71 -11.16
CA VAL A 64 2.83 -2.22 -10.71
C VAL A 64 3.63 -3.37 -10.11
N SER A 65 3.01 -4.19 -9.25
CA SER A 65 3.64 -5.37 -8.70
C SER A 65 4.13 -6.33 -9.79
N ALA A 66 3.29 -6.59 -10.77
CA ALA A 66 3.64 -7.47 -11.91
C ALA A 66 4.76 -6.88 -12.78
N ALA A 67 4.91 -5.56 -12.82
CA ALA A 67 5.95 -4.89 -13.59
C ALA A 67 7.34 -4.96 -12.94
N MET A 68 7.41 -5.16 -11.62
CA MET A 68 8.69 -5.13 -10.89
C MET A 68 9.73 -6.12 -11.43
N PRO A 69 9.42 -7.41 -11.66
CA PRO A 69 10.40 -8.33 -12.24
C PRO A 69 10.81 -7.93 -13.65
N LYS A 70 9.86 -7.52 -14.47
CA LYS A 70 10.09 -7.20 -15.88
C LYS A 70 10.91 -5.93 -16.07
N ALA A 71 10.59 -4.89 -15.31
CA ALA A 71 11.21 -3.58 -15.47
C ALA A 71 12.53 -3.47 -14.70
N LEU A 72 12.63 -4.08 -13.52
CA LEU A 72 13.71 -3.86 -12.58
C LEU A 72 14.54 -5.11 -12.28
N GLY A 73 14.15 -6.27 -12.81
CA GLY A 73 14.82 -7.53 -12.51
C GLY A 73 14.60 -8.02 -11.08
N ALA A 74 13.64 -7.47 -10.36
CA ALA A 74 13.31 -7.91 -9.01
C ALA A 74 12.72 -9.32 -9.05
N GLN A 75 12.91 -10.10 -7.98
CA GLN A 75 12.32 -11.43 -7.87
C GLN A 75 10.85 -11.38 -7.47
N GLY A 76 10.46 -10.36 -6.73
CA GLY A 76 9.11 -10.19 -6.25
C GLY A 76 8.86 -8.77 -5.77
N SER A 77 7.84 -8.60 -4.96
CA SER A 77 7.47 -7.30 -4.42
C SER A 77 6.86 -7.42 -3.03
N PHE A 78 6.92 -6.33 -2.28
CA PHE A 78 6.11 -6.13 -1.09
C PHE A 78 5.05 -5.09 -1.40
N VAL A 79 3.81 -5.36 -0.97
CA VAL A 79 2.69 -4.43 -1.08
C VAL A 79 2.17 -4.14 0.32
N GLY A 80 2.08 -2.88 0.68
CA GLY A 80 1.59 -2.50 1.99
C GLY A 80 1.03 -1.09 2.03
N GLU A 81 0.19 -0.82 3.03
CA GLU A 81 -0.46 0.46 3.22
C GLU A 81 -0.64 0.70 4.72
N ASN A 82 -0.39 1.91 5.19
CA ASN A 82 -0.56 2.29 6.58
C ASN A 82 -1.77 3.19 6.75
N ASN A 83 -2.63 2.86 7.71
CA ASN A 83 -3.78 3.67 8.06
C ASN A 83 -3.56 4.26 9.46
N ILE A 84 -3.44 5.58 9.54
CA ILE A 84 -3.28 6.36 10.78
C ILE A 84 -1.92 6.10 11.44
N VAL A 85 -1.68 4.90 11.97
CA VAL A 85 -0.41 4.56 12.61
C VAL A 85 0.66 4.40 11.55
N SER A 86 1.77 5.09 11.68
CA SER A 86 2.89 5.12 10.71
C SER A 86 2.50 5.65 9.33
N GLN A 87 1.38 6.33 9.23
CA GLN A 87 0.96 6.99 8.00
C GLN A 87 1.63 8.36 7.94
N SER A 88 2.71 8.47 7.18
CA SER A 88 3.50 9.70 7.09
C SER A 88 2.76 10.84 6.37
N VAL A 89 1.87 10.50 5.44
CA VAL A 89 1.07 11.46 4.68
C VAL A 89 -0.41 11.06 4.80
N PRO A 90 -1.30 11.97 5.24
CA PRO A 90 -2.73 11.66 5.43
C PRO A 90 -3.51 11.65 4.10
N HIS A 91 -3.08 10.83 3.18
CA HIS A 91 -3.69 10.57 1.88
C HIS A 91 -3.38 9.10 1.56
N VAL A 92 -4.40 8.30 1.30
CA VAL A 92 -4.22 6.86 1.03
C VAL A 92 -3.12 6.65 0.00
N HIS A 93 -2.14 5.84 0.34
CA HIS A 93 -1.09 5.46 -0.58
C HIS A 93 -0.66 4.03 -0.31
N VAL A 94 -0.60 3.25 -1.38
CA VAL A 94 -0.18 1.86 -1.33
C VAL A 94 1.26 1.78 -1.80
N HIS A 95 2.12 1.25 -0.93
CA HIS A 95 3.52 1.03 -1.26
C HIS A 95 3.66 -0.24 -2.10
N VAL A 96 4.38 -0.16 -3.19
CA VAL A 96 4.81 -1.34 -3.96
C VAL A 96 6.34 -1.28 -4.04
N VAL A 97 6.99 -2.21 -3.36
CA VAL A 97 8.44 -2.20 -3.17
C VAL A 97 9.05 -3.41 -3.88
N PRO A 98 10.03 -3.19 -4.78
CA PRO A 98 10.71 -4.33 -5.44
C PRO A 98 11.53 -5.11 -4.41
N ARG A 99 11.46 -6.44 -4.47
CA ARG A 99 12.14 -7.32 -3.53
C ARG A 99 13.02 -8.32 -4.25
N THR A 100 14.19 -8.56 -3.67
CA THR A 100 15.12 -9.59 -4.11
C THR A 100 15.65 -10.29 -2.86
N LYS A 101 15.82 -11.62 -2.94
CA LYS A 101 16.37 -12.40 -1.85
C LYS A 101 17.71 -11.81 -1.40
N GLY A 102 17.87 -11.60 -0.10
CA GLY A 102 19.08 -11.03 0.46
C GLY A 102 19.18 -9.50 0.35
N ASP A 103 18.09 -8.81 0.05
CA ASP A 103 18.07 -7.34 -0.11
C ASP A 103 18.17 -6.57 1.21
N GLY A 104 18.19 -7.25 2.34
CA GLY A 104 18.33 -6.64 3.66
C GLY A 104 17.02 -6.28 4.34
N LEU A 105 15.90 -6.30 3.64
CA LEU A 105 14.60 -6.11 4.27
C LEU A 105 14.19 -7.41 4.94
N ARG A 106 14.20 -7.42 6.25
CA ARG A 106 13.96 -8.63 7.05
C ARG A 106 12.57 -8.63 7.64
N GLY A 107 12.25 -9.73 8.34
CA GLY A 107 10.98 -9.86 9.07
C GLY A 107 10.83 -8.94 10.28
N PHE A 108 11.63 -7.87 10.40
CA PHE A 108 11.51 -6.95 11.52
C PHE A 108 10.17 -6.19 11.55
N PHE A 109 9.51 -6.06 10.42
CA PHE A 109 8.15 -5.52 10.41
C PHE A 109 7.08 -6.60 10.60
N TRP A 110 7.51 -7.83 10.92
CA TRP A 110 6.64 -8.92 11.34
C TRP A 110 7.00 -9.42 12.73
N PRO A 111 7.07 -8.57 13.77
CA PRO A 111 7.20 -9.10 15.11
C PRO A 111 5.96 -9.94 15.39
N ARG A 112 6.18 -11.13 15.96
CA ARG A 112 5.11 -12.10 16.15
C ARG A 112 4.71 -12.17 17.61
N THR A 113 3.42 -12.29 17.83
CA THR A 113 2.87 -12.59 19.15
C THR A 113 2.07 -13.88 19.07
N ARG A 114 1.53 -14.32 20.18
CA ARG A 114 0.74 -15.54 20.27
C ARG A 114 -0.56 -15.27 21.01
N TYR A 115 -1.62 -15.97 20.64
CA TYR A 115 -2.79 -16.06 21.47
C TYR A 115 -2.46 -16.93 22.69
N ALA A 116 -3.02 -16.59 23.85
CA ALA A 116 -2.79 -17.35 25.08
C ALA A 116 -3.32 -18.79 24.94
N ASP A 117 -4.46 -18.95 24.24
CA ASP A 117 -5.12 -20.23 24.01
C ASP A 117 -6.13 -20.10 22.85
N GLU A 118 -6.79 -21.20 22.50
CA GLU A 118 -7.80 -21.23 21.46
C GLU A 118 -9.02 -20.35 21.79
N ALA A 119 -9.37 -20.24 23.07
CA ALA A 119 -10.50 -19.41 23.49
C ALA A 119 -10.23 -17.93 23.22
N GLU A 120 -9.01 -17.47 23.46
CA GLU A 120 -8.63 -16.08 23.14
C GLU A 120 -8.67 -15.84 21.63
N ALA A 121 -8.13 -16.76 20.84
CA ALA A 121 -8.16 -16.66 19.37
C ALA A 121 -9.61 -16.58 18.87
N GLU A 122 -10.49 -17.43 19.39
CA GLU A 122 -11.91 -17.42 19.01
C GLU A 122 -12.61 -16.12 19.44
N ASP A 123 -12.25 -15.55 20.57
CA ASP A 123 -12.82 -14.28 21.03
C ASP A 123 -12.48 -13.14 20.05
N TYR A 124 -11.22 -13.04 19.60
CA TYR A 124 -10.82 -12.06 18.59
C TYR A 124 -11.56 -12.27 17.28
N ALA A 125 -11.65 -13.51 16.81
CA ALA A 125 -12.35 -13.83 15.58
C ALA A 125 -13.83 -13.47 15.66
N SER A 126 -14.46 -13.76 16.79
CA SER A 126 -15.87 -13.47 17.05
C SER A 126 -16.16 -11.97 17.00
N ARG A 127 -15.31 -11.18 17.65
CA ARG A 127 -15.47 -9.71 17.65
C ARG A 127 -15.38 -9.12 16.24
N LEU A 128 -14.47 -9.64 15.42
CA LEU A 128 -14.33 -9.20 14.05
C LEU A 128 -15.52 -9.64 13.18
N ARG A 129 -15.95 -10.91 13.32
CA ARG A 129 -17.11 -11.42 12.58
C ARG A 129 -18.36 -10.61 12.87
N GLU A 130 -18.57 -10.22 14.13
CA GLU A 130 -19.73 -9.43 14.53
C GLU A 130 -19.81 -8.11 13.78
N VAL A 131 -18.69 -7.40 13.67
CA VAL A 131 -18.62 -6.12 12.93
C VAL A 131 -18.74 -6.34 11.42
N LEU A 132 -18.08 -7.36 10.89
CA LEU A 132 -18.06 -7.61 9.45
C LEU A 132 -19.40 -8.10 8.89
N SER A 133 -20.23 -8.74 9.73
CA SER A 133 -21.55 -9.22 9.31
C SER A 133 -22.67 -8.19 9.48
N ALA A 134 -22.37 -7.06 10.06
CA ALA A 134 -23.34 -6.00 10.31
C ALA A 134 -23.68 -5.20 9.03
#